data_d59c075d4d5957ec0d4e7f5a7c47bd46
#
_entry.id   d59c075d4d5957ec0d4e7f5a7c47bd46
#
_cell.length_a   1.000
_cell.length_b   1.000
_cell.length_c   1.000
_cell.angle_alpha   90.00
_cell.angle_beta   90.00
_cell.angle_gamma   90.00
#
_symmetry.space_group_name_H-M   'P 1'
#
loop_
_entity.id
_entity.type
_entity.pdbx_description
1 polymer ?
#
loop_
_entity_poly.entity_id
_entity_poly.type
_entity_poly.pdbx_seq_one_letter_code
_entity_poly.pdbx_strand_id
1 'polypeptide(L)'
;MHATIHRFRRWPDEDPATWARGLLAGLTGAGQEDACVLGRLDGADGLLLVLWRTAADAAAAGIPDPGFLAPVGGYDVVARTAGAAAGAAPEFAQVMWFAGGDAARTDAAIRAGRERIQPAVRHVDGVVGTTVLRAADDAFVVVTTVTALPVLDDVRRAVFATDLLPWEDPALVGDPERVDVDRVLHARLATGAPS
;
A
#
# COMPACT_ATOMS: atom_id res chain seq x y z
N MET A 1 -10.79 -9.64 2.04
CA MET A 1 -10.06 -8.67 2.87
C MET A 1 -10.35 -7.28 2.35
N HIS A 2 -10.48 -6.30 3.21
CA HIS A 2 -10.82 -4.93 2.85
C HIS A 2 -9.73 -3.98 3.36
N ALA A 3 -9.55 -2.82 2.72
CA ALA A 3 -8.60 -1.79 3.15
C ALA A 3 -9.28 -0.42 3.22
N THR A 4 -8.85 0.40 4.16
CA THR A 4 -9.21 1.82 4.20
C THR A 4 -7.96 2.67 4.14
N ILE A 5 -8.02 3.74 3.35
CA ILE A 5 -6.95 4.73 3.26
C ILE A 5 -7.50 6.07 3.74
N HIS A 6 -6.78 6.69 4.66
CA HIS A 6 -7.09 8.03 5.17
C HIS A 6 -5.88 8.92 4.96
N ARG A 7 -6.11 10.15 4.50
CA ARG A 7 -5.07 11.17 4.44
C ARG A 7 -5.08 11.98 5.73
N PHE A 8 -3.90 12.32 6.23
CA PHE A 8 -3.76 13.21 7.38
C PHE A 8 -2.79 14.34 7.09
N ARG A 9 -2.96 15.44 7.85
CA ARG A 9 -1.94 16.47 8.02
C ARG A 9 -1.28 16.29 9.37
N ARG A 10 0.04 16.18 9.39
CA ARG A 10 0.82 16.02 10.62
C ARG A 10 0.89 17.33 11.39
N TRP A 11 0.83 17.22 12.72
CA TRP A 11 1.08 18.35 13.60
C TRP A 11 2.60 18.67 13.59
N PRO A 12 3.00 19.96 13.39
CA PRO A 12 4.41 20.30 13.16
C PRO A 12 5.33 20.06 14.38
N ASP A 13 4.80 20.13 15.58
CA ASP A 13 5.59 20.13 16.82
C ASP A 13 5.65 18.76 17.54
N GLU A 14 5.09 17.71 16.93
CA GLU A 14 5.08 16.38 17.52
C GLU A 14 6.06 15.43 16.79
N ASP A 15 6.77 14.58 17.55
CA ASP A 15 7.57 13.52 16.96
C ASP A 15 6.71 12.56 16.14
N PRO A 16 6.97 12.45 14.83
CA PRO A 16 6.11 11.70 13.90
C PRO A 16 5.90 10.24 14.30
N ALA A 17 6.94 9.58 14.80
CA ALA A 17 6.86 8.16 15.15
C ALA A 17 6.04 7.97 16.45
N THR A 18 6.15 8.88 17.41
CA THR A 18 5.35 8.88 18.62
C THR A 18 3.89 9.12 18.31
N TRP A 19 3.60 10.12 17.48
CA TRP A 19 2.25 10.41 17.00
C TRP A 19 1.63 9.20 16.26
N ALA A 20 2.37 8.62 15.30
CA ALA A 20 1.89 7.48 14.52
C ALA A 20 1.60 6.26 15.40
N ARG A 21 2.43 6.01 16.42
CA ARG A 21 2.20 4.96 17.41
C ARG A 21 0.92 5.19 18.19
N GLY A 22 0.70 6.43 18.65
CA GLY A 22 -0.53 6.84 19.35
C GLY A 22 -1.76 6.66 18.47
N LEU A 23 -1.69 7.05 17.20
CA LEU A 23 -2.76 6.87 16.22
C LEU A 23 -3.13 5.38 16.06
N LEU A 24 -2.14 4.50 15.84
CA LEU A 24 -2.41 3.07 15.71
C LEU A 24 -2.88 2.42 17.02
N ALA A 25 -2.43 2.91 18.17
CA ALA A 25 -2.92 2.42 19.47
C ALA A 25 -4.38 2.79 19.72
N GLY A 26 -4.84 3.91 19.17
CA GLY A 26 -6.23 4.36 19.24
C GLY A 26 -7.19 3.69 18.25
N LEU A 27 -6.70 2.94 17.28
CA LEU A 27 -7.57 2.17 16.38
C LEU A 27 -8.32 1.10 17.19
N THR A 28 -9.63 1.13 17.09
CA THR A 28 -10.52 0.15 17.75
C THR A 28 -11.33 -0.63 16.72
N GLY A 29 -11.74 -1.82 17.09
CA GLY A 29 -12.54 -2.69 16.23
C GLY A 29 -11.91 -4.08 16.09
N ALA A 30 -12.78 -5.06 15.84
CA ALA A 30 -12.36 -6.43 15.52
C ALA A 30 -11.92 -6.53 14.05
N GLY A 31 -11.14 -7.56 13.72
CA GLY A 31 -10.81 -7.87 12.32
C GLY A 31 -9.74 -6.99 11.69
N GLN A 32 -9.04 -6.16 12.47
CA GLN A 32 -7.84 -5.48 11.98
C GLN A 32 -6.71 -6.50 11.78
N GLU A 33 -6.17 -6.52 10.56
CA GLU A 33 -5.07 -7.41 10.17
C GLU A 33 -3.75 -6.65 10.23
N ASP A 34 -3.62 -5.57 9.44
CA ASP A 34 -2.43 -4.73 9.40
C ASP A 34 -2.81 -3.25 9.48
N ALA A 35 -1.89 -2.43 9.96
CA ALA A 35 -2.01 -0.98 9.85
C ALA A 35 -0.63 -0.33 9.66
N CYS A 36 -0.58 0.70 8.83
CA CYS A 36 0.64 1.44 8.54
C CYS A 36 0.37 2.93 8.44
N VAL A 37 1.20 3.72 9.13
CA VAL A 37 1.19 5.19 9.04
C VAL A 37 2.39 5.59 8.19
N LEU A 38 2.10 6.23 7.07
CA LEU A 38 3.06 6.67 6.07
C LEU A 38 3.16 8.19 6.10
N GLY A 39 4.35 8.73 6.24
CA GLY A 39 4.61 10.16 6.19
C GLY A 39 5.39 10.53 4.93
N ARG A 40 4.92 11.53 4.19
CA ARG A 40 5.61 12.01 2.99
C ARG A 40 7.02 12.47 3.31
N LEU A 41 7.96 12.18 2.41
CA LEU A 41 9.37 12.59 2.60
C LEU A 41 9.55 14.10 2.51
N ASP A 42 8.71 14.77 1.74
CA ASP A 42 8.80 16.20 1.41
C ASP A 42 7.70 17.07 2.08
N GLY A 43 6.87 16.46 2.93
CA GLY A 43 5.70 17.14 3.45
C GLY A 43 5.38 16.84 4.92
N ALA A 44 4.35 17.54 5.40
CA ALA A 44 3.77 17.35 6.72
C ALA A 44 2.47 16.55 6.68
N ASP A 45 2.16 15.93 5.56
CA ASP A 45 1.00 15.07 5.35
C ASP A 45 1.41 13.61 5.16
N GLY A 46 0.43 12.73 5.08
CA GLY A 46 0.68 11.32 4.88
C GLY A 46 -0.60 10.50 4.81
N LEU A 47 -0.44 9.20 4.93
CA LEU A 47 -1.52 8.23 4.81
C LEU A 47 -1.57 7.30 6.03
N LEU A 48 -2.78 7.01 6.48
CA LEU A 48 -3.07 5.86 7.32
C LEU A 48 -3.72 4.79 6.42
N LEU A 49 -3.04 3.67 6.25
CA LEU A 49 -3.54 2.47 5.59
C LEU A 49 -3.89 1.45 6.66
N VAL A 50 -5.12 0.93 6.65
CA VAL A 50 -5.55 -0.15 7.55
C VAL A 50 -6.15 -1.28 6.72
N LEU A 51 -5.70 -2.50 6.96
CA LEU A 51 -6.25 -3.72 6.39
C LEU A 51 -7.19 -4.38 7.39
N TRP A 52 -8.37 -4.74 6.93
CA TRP A 52 -9.45 -5.35 7.69
C TRP A 52 -9.80 -6.71 7.11
N ARG A 53 -10.21 -7.63 7.94
CA ARG A 53 -10.69 -8.93 7.49
C ARG A 53 -11.87 -8.80 6.53
N THR A 54 -12.80 -7.89 6.84
CA THR A 54 -13.99 -7.62 6.02
C THR A 54 -14.30 -6.13 5.93
N ALA A 55 -15.14 -5.72 4.96
CA ALA A 55 -15.66 -4.37 4.87
C ALA A 55 -16.57 -4.02 6.08
N ALA A 56 -17.27 -5.02 6.64
CA ALA A 56 -18.10 -4.82 7.84
C ALA A 56 -17.24 -4.50 9.07
N ASP A 57 -16.06 -5.15 9.23
CA ASP A 57 -15.12 -4.82 10.29
C ASP A 57 -14.60 -3.38 10.13
N ALA A 58 -14.28 -2.96 8.90
CA ALA A 58 -13.87 -1.59 8.61
C ALA A 58 -14.96 -0.55 8.94
N ALA A 59 -16.22 -0.86 8.61
CA ALA A 59 -17.35 0.03 8.88
C ALA A 59 -17.69 0.14 10.38
N ALA A 60 -17.42 -0.90 11.15
CA ALA A 60 -17.63 -0.93 12.59
C ALA A 60 -16.43 -0.37 13.39
N ALA A 61 -15.31 -0.12 12.72
CA ALA A 61 -14.08 0.31 13.37
C ALA A 61 -14.17 1.77 13.85
N GLY A 62 -13.61 2.03 15.03
CA GLY A 62 -13.29 3.39 15.47
C GLY A 62 -11.90 3.78 15.00
N ILE A 63 -11.83 4.68 14.03
CA ILE A 63 -10.57 5.32 13.65
C ILE A 63 -10.50 6.61 14.47
N PRO A 64 -9.45 6.80 15.28
CA PRO A 64 -9.29 8.03 16.04
C PRO A 64 -9.31 9.21 15.04
N ASP A 65 -10.25 10.13 15.22
CA ASP A 65 -10.28 11.36 14.43
C ASP A 65 -9.59 12.50 15.21
N PRO A 66 -8.30 12.74 14.96
CA PRO A 66 -7.62 13.89 15.55
C PRO A 66 -8.04 15.22 14.89
N GLY A 67 -9.13 15.26 14.13
CA GLY A 67 -9.58 16.42 13.37
C GLY A 67 -8.84 16.63 12.04
N PHE A 68 -8.01 15.67 11.63
CA PHE A 68 -7.12 15.81 10.45
C PHE A 68 -7.19 14.63 9.49
N LEU A 69 -7.92 13.56 9.82
CA LEU A 69 -8.09 12.41 8.96
C LEU A 69 -9.23 12.65 7.97
N ALA A 70 -8.91 12.64 6.69
CA ALA A 70 -9.89 12.62 5.62
C ALA A 70 -9.89 11.26 4.95
N PRO A 71 -11.04 10.57 4.83
CA PRO A 71 -11.11 9.32 4.11
C PRO A 71 -10.76 9.55 2.64
N VAL A 72 -9.89 8.72 2.09
CA VAL A 72 -9.59 8.67 0.65
C VAL A 72 -10.53 7.67 -0.01
N GLY A 73 -10.72 6.49 0.62
CA GLY A 73 -11.65 5.48 0.12
C GLY A 73 -11.55 4.15 0.86
N GLY A 74 -12.50 3.27 0.54
CA GLY A 74 -12.48 1.87 0.87
C GLY A 74 -12.11 1.05 -0.37
N TYR A 75 -11.34 0.00 -0.19
CA TYR A 75 -10.78 -0.83 -1.25
C TYR A 75 -10.91 -2.30 -0.93
N ASP A 76 -11.07 -3.13 -1.94
CA ASP A 76 -10.86 -4.56 -1.82
C ASP A 76 -9.36 -4.88 -1.98
N VAL A 77 -8.83 -5.72 -1.10
CA VAL A 77 -7.48 -6.25 -1.22
C VAL A 77 -7.50 -7.38 -2.23
N VAL A 78 -6.97 -7.14 -3.44
CA VAL A 78 -7.01 -8.11 -4.55
C VAL A 78 -5.74 -8.93 -4.66
N ALA A 79 -4.63 -8.47 -4.08
CA ALA A 79 -3.40 -9.26 -3.95
C ALA A 79 -2.57 -8.80 -2.74
N ARG A 80 -1.89 -9.76 -2.10
CA ARG A 80 -0.80 -9.54 -1.14
C ARG A 80 0.32 -10.51 -1.45
N THR A 81 1.52 -9.99 -1.52
CA THR A 81 2.71 -10.80 -1.81
C THR A 81 3.82 -10.44 -0.83
N ALA A 82 4.35 -11.45 -0.17
CA ALA A 82 5.54 -11.31 0.65
C ALA A 82 6.78 -11.11 -0.23
N GLY A 83 7.65 -10.19 0.16
CA GLY A 83 8.94 -9.97 -0.48
C GLY A 83 10.06 -10.79 0.14
N ALA A 84 11.29 -10.61 -0.36
CA ALA A 84 12.48 -11.29 0.14
C ALA A 84 12.80 -10.94 1.60
N ALA A 85 12.42 -9.73 2.06
CA ALA A 85 12.58 -9.28 3.44
C ALA A 85 11.28 -9.39 4.27
N ALA A 86 10.39 -10.34 3.92
CA ALA A 86 9.16 -10.56 4.67
C ALA A 86 9.46 -10.80 6.16
N GLY A 87 8.71 -10.10 7.04
CA GLY A 87 8.94 -10.15 8.48
C GLY A 87 9.92 -9.10 9.01
N ALA A 88 10.67 -8.41 8.16
CA ALA A 88 11.43 -7.24 8.55
C ALA A 88 10.50 -6.03 8.76
N ALA A 89 10.93 -5.09 9.60
CA ALA A 89 10.23 -3.82 9.76
C ALA A 89 10.41 -2.97 8.49
N PRO A 90 9.33 -2.51 7.83
CA PRO A 90 9.44 -1.61 6.71
C PRO A 90 9.87 -0.21 7.18
N GLU A 91 10.77 0.44 6.44
CA GLU A 91 11.17 1.83 6.69
C GLU A 91 10.60 2.80 5.68
N PHE A 92 10.33 2.32 4.45
CA PHE A 92 9.75 3.14 3.38
C PHE A 92 8.65 2.38 2.65
N ALA A 93 7.77 3.15 1.99
CA ALA A 93 6.74 2.64 1.12
C ALA A 93 6.68 3.47 -0.17
N GLN A 94 6.45 2.80 -1.29
CA GLN A 94 6.00 3.42 -2.53
C GLN A 94 4.51 3.16 -2.69
N VAL A 95 3.73 4.22 -2.93
CA VAL A 95 2.29 4.15 -3.18
C VAL A 95 2.03 4.65 -4.59
N MET A 96 1.59 3.75 -5.46
CA MET A 96 1.25 4.06 -6.85
C MET A 96 -0.26 4.06 -7.02
N TRP A 97 -0.79 5.15 -7.57
CA TRP A 97 -2.21 5.37 -7.78
C TRP A 97 -2.53 5.28 -9.25
N PHE A 98 -3.53 4.49 -9.62
CA PHE A 98 -3.97 4.30 -10.98
C PHE A 98 -5.43 4.71 -11.13
N ALA A 99 -5.74 5.38 -12.24
CA ALA A 99 -7.10 5.79 -12.57
C ALA A 99 -8.06 4.60 -12.70
N GLY A 100 -9.30 4.86 -12.34
CA GLY A 100 -10.42 3.96 -12.55
C GLY A 100 -11.18 4.19 -13.85
N GLY A 101 -12.39 3.63 -13.93
CA GLY A 101 -13.34 3.86 -15.01
C GLY A 101 -13.30 2.85 -16.17
N ASP A 102 -12.35 1.90 -16.14
CA ASP A 102 -12.26 0.81 -17.13
C ASP A 102 -11.89 -0.50 -16.42
N ALA A 103 -12.90 -1.30 -16.10
CA ALA A 103 -12.73 -2.58 -15.40
C ALA A 103 -11.83 -3.55 -16.20
N ALA A 104 -11.94 -3.61 -17.52
CA ALA A 104 -11.16 -4.53 -18.33
C ALA A 104 -9.67 -4.16 -18.34
N ARG A 105 -9.37 -2.87 -18.39
CA ARG A 105 -8.00 -2.34 -18.28
C ARG A 105 -7.42 -2.60 -16.89
N THR A 106 -8.20 -2.36 -15.86
CA THR A 106 -7.78 -2.63 -14.47
C THR A 106 -7.53 -4.11 -14.23
N ASP A 107 -8.41 -4.99 -14.73
CA ASP A 107 -8.23 -6.45 -14.64
C ASP A 107 -6.95 -6.89 -15.37
N ALA A 108 -6.68 -6.36 -16.57
CA ALA A 108 -5.47 -6.64 -17.32
C ALA A 108 -4.21 -6.16 -16.55
N ALA A 109 -4.25 -4.95 -15.99
CA ALA A 109 -3.13 -4.40 -15.21
C ALA A 109 -2.84 -5.21 -13.93
N ILE A 110 -3.88 -5.58 -13.17
CA ILE A 110 -3.75 -6.41 -11.97
C ILE A 110 -3.23 -7.81 -12.34
N ARG A 111 -3.70 -8.39 -13.45
CA ARG A 111 -3.22 -9.67 -13.95
C ARG A 111 -1.74 -9.59 -14.34
N ALA A 112 -1.32 -8.57 -15.09
CA ALA A 112 0.08 -8.32 -15.45
C ALA A 112 0.95 -8.14 -14.19
N GLY A 113 0.45 -7.39 -13.22
CA GLY A 113 1.06 -7.26 -11.90
C GLY A 113 1.34 -8.60 -11.26
N ARG A 114 0.36 -9.51 -11.23
CA ARG A 114 0.47 -10.83 -10.61
C ARG A 114 1.37 -11.79 -11.39
N GLU A 115 1.25 -11.81 -12.73
CA GLU A 115 1.90 -12.83 -13.57
C GLU A 115 3.32 -12.45 -14.01
N ARG A 116 3.63 -11.14 -14.12
CA ARG A 116 4.93 -10.64 -14.58
C ARG A 116 5.69 -9.87 -13.49
N ILE A 117 5.05 -8.85 -12.91
CA ILE A 117 5.76 -7.90 -12.03
C ILE A 117 6.07 -8.53 -10.66
N GLN A 118 5.10 -9.14 -10.00
CA GLN A 118 5.30 -9.74 -8.68
C GLN A 118 6.39 -10.82 -8.65
N PRO A 119 6.48 -11.75 -9.62
CA PRO A 119 7.59 -12.72 -9.66
C PRO A 119 8.97 -12.07 -9.73
N ALA A 120 9.11 -10.94 -10.40
CA ALA A 120 10.37 -10.19 -10.47
C ALA A 120 10.68 -9.45 -9.17
N VAL A 121 9.68 -8.79 -8.59
CA VAL A 121 9.84 -7.90 -7.42
C VAL A 121 10.01 -8.69 -6.11
N ARG A 122 9.31 -9.81 -5.95
CA ARG A 122 9.34 -10.58 -4.68
C ARG A 122 10.73 -11.10 -4.30
N HIS A 123 11.67 -11.18 -5.24
CA HIS A 123 13.03 -11.66 -5.04
C HIS A 123 14.05 -10.52 -4.86
N VAL A 124 13.62 -9.27 -4.95
CA VAL A 124 14.48 -8.13 -4.70
C VAL A 124 14.76 -8.03 -3.20
N ASP A 125 16.04 -8.06 -2.84
CA ASP A 125 16.46 -7.94 -1.44
C ASP A 125 15.95 -6.61 -0.86
N GLY A 126 15.43 -6.69 0.37
CA GLY A 126 14.89 -5.51 1.07
C GLY A 126 13.40 -5.22 0.78
N VAL A 127 12.76 -5.89 -0.18
CA VAL A 127 11.29 -5.81 -0.34
C VAL A 127 10.62 -6.58 0.80
N VAL A 128 9.81 -5.89 1.60
CA VAL A 128 9.04 -6.49 2.69
C VAL A 128 7.75 -7.11 2.15
N GLY A 129 7.04 -6.38 1.28
CA GLY A 129 5.84 -6.90 0.65
C GLY A 129 5.18 -5.90 -0.28
N THR A 130 4.22 -6.42 -1.05
CA THR A 130 3.39 -5.61 -1.96
C THR A 130 1.92 -5.94 -1.72
N THR A 131 1.09 -4.91 -1.63
CA THR A 131 -0.37 -5.01 -1.51
C THR A 131 -1.02 -4.27 -2.66
N VAL A 132 -1.99 -4.91 -3.33
CA VAL A 132 -2.78 -4.31 -4.41
C VAL A 132 -4.21 -4.15 -3.94
N LEU A 133 -4.72 -2.94 -4.05
CA LEU A 133 -6.02 -2.49 -3.56
C LEU A 133 -6.85 -2.02 -4.75
N ARG A 134 -8.12 -2.43 -4.85
CA ARG A 134 -9.05 -1.99 -5.91
C ARG A 134 -10.24 -1.28 -5.31
N ALA A 135 -10.58 -0.12 -5.82
CA ALA A 135 -11.77 0.64 -5.46
C ALA A 135 -12.99 0.20 -6.29
N ALA A 136 -14.19 0.62 -5.86
CA ALA A 136 -15.44 0.27 -6.54
C ALA A 136 -15.58 0.89 -7.94
N ASP A 137 -14.86 1.97 -8.23
CA ASP A 137 -14.80 2.65 -9.53
C ASP A 137 -13.66 2.12 -10.43
N ASP A 138 -13.10 0.98 -10.08
CA ASP A 138 -11.97 0.34 -10.74
C ASP A 138 -10.62 1.07 -10.64
N ALA A 139 -10.53 2.16 -9.90
CA ALA A 139 -9.23 2.71 -9.51
C ALA A 139 -8.48 1.69 -8.66
N PHE A 140 -7.17 1.63 -8.78
CA PHE A 140 -6.39 0.73 -7.93
C PHE A 140 -5.12 1.37 -7.40
N VAL A 141 -4.65 0.86 -6.29
CA VAL A 141 -3.45 1.34 -5.59
C VAL A 141 -2.51 0.18 -5.37
N VAL A 142 -1.24 0.39 -5.66
CA VAL A 142 -0.18 -0.57 -5.33
C VAL A 142 0.69 0.03 -4.24
N VAL A 143 0.81 -0.67 -3.12
CA VAL A 143 1.66 -0.29 -2.00
C VAL A 143 2.79 -1.30 -1.89
N THR A 144 4.02 -0.86 -2.13
CA THR A 144 5.23 -1.67 -1.95
C THR A 144 6.01 -1.16 -0.75
N THR A 145 6.25 -2.00 0.23
CA THR A 145 7.01 -1.66 1.45
C THR A 145 8.40 -2.25 1.38
N VAL A 146 9.40 -1.47 1.79
CA VAL A 146 10.83 -1.81 1.70
C VAL A 146 11.57 -1.44 2.98
N THR A 147 12.73 -2.07 3.19
CA THR A 147 13.60 -1.81 4.35
C THR A 147 14.50 -0.59 4.18
N ALA A 148 14.71 -0.11 2.95
CA ALA A 148 15.54 1.05 2.68
C ALA A 148 15.14 1.72 1.36
N LEU A 149 15.30 3.04 1.27
CA LEU A 149 14.92 3.83 0.09
C LEU A 149 15.57 3.34 -1.23
N PRO A 150 16.87 2.98 -1.29
CA PRO A 150 17.50 2.51 -2.52
C PRO A 150 16.87 1.23 -3.10
N VAL A 151 16.21 0.41 -2.28
CA VAL A 151 15.52 -0.81 -2.73
C VAL A 151 14.43 -0.50 -3.77
N LEU A 152 13.81 0.70 -3.71
CA LEU A 152 12.84 1.13 -4.71
C LEU A 152 13.44 1.27 -6.12
N ASP A 153 14.72 1.65 -6.22
CA ASP A 153 15.43 1.67 -7.50
C ASP A 153 15.71 0.26 -8.01
N ASP A 154 15.99 -0.68 -7.11
CA ASP A 154 16.18 -2.09 -7.45
C ASP A 154 14.86 -2.71 -7.92
N VAL A 155 13.75 -2.41 -7.24
CA VAL A 155 12.40 -2.79 -7.66
C VAL A 155 12.10 -2.27 -9.06
N ARG A 156 12.35 -0.97 -9.30
CA ARG A 156 12.14 -0.36 -10.62
C ARG A 156 12.96 -1.06 -11.71
N ARG A 157 14.25 -1.32 -11.45
CA ARG A 157 15.11 -2.05 -12.40
C ARG A 157 14.61 -3.46 -12.67
N ALA A 158 14.16 -4.17 -11.65
CA ALA A 158 13.60 -5.52 -11.79
C ALA A 158 12.32 -5.50 -12.67
N VAL A 159 11.43 -4.54 -12.46
CA VAL A 159 10.21 -4.38 -13.27
C VAL A 159 10.55 -4.08 -14.74
N PHE A 160 11.44 -3.12 -15.00
CA PHE A 160 11.83 -2.75 -16.37
C PHE A 160 12.69 -3.80 -17.09
N ALA A 161 13.26 -4.76 -16.36
CA ALA A 161 13.98 -5.89 -16.96
C ALA A 161 13.05 -7.03 -17.43
N THR A 162 11.73 -6.94 -17.14
CA THR A 162 10.76 -7.97 -17.59
C THR A 162 10.22 -7.66 -18.97
N ASP A 163 10.18 -8.66 -19.85
CA ASP A 163 9.44 -8.57 -21.11
C ASP A 163 7.93 -8.66 -20.87
N LEU A 164 7.16 -8.02 -21.75
CA LEU A 164 5.71 -8.15 -21.73
C LEU A 164 5.31 -9.61 -21.99
N LEU A 165 4.27 -10.07 -21.32
CA LEU A 165 3.70 -11.38 -21.59
C LEU A 165 2.97 -11.38 -22.94
N PRO A 166 2.85 -12.56 -23.62
CA PRO A 166 2.27 -12.63 -24.97
C PRO A 166 0.82 -12.11 -25.09
N TRP A 167 0.11 -12.02 -23.99
CA TRP A 167 -1.26 -11.51 -23.92
C TRP A 167 -1.35 -10.04 -23.48
N GLU A 168 -0.26 -9.43 -23.02
CA GLU A 168 -0.25 -8.02 -22.65
C GLU A 168 -0.27 -7.13 -23.89
N ASP A 169 -1.25 -6.23 -23.94
CA ASP A 169 -1.28 -5.17 -24.94
C ASP A 169 -0.50 -3.96 -24.44
N PRO A 170 0.61 -3.57 -25.09
CA PRO A 170 1.40 -2.40 -24.68
C PRO A 170 0.57 -1.11 -24.57
N ALA A 171 -0.52 -0.99 -25.34
CA ALA A 171 -1.38 0.19 -25.29
C ALA A 171 -2.24 0.24 -24.00
N LEU A 172 -2.40 -0.88 -23.33
CA LEU A 172 -3.14 -0.97 -22.06
C LEU A 172 -2.22 -0.85 -20.82
N VAL A 173 -0.91 -0.90 -21.01
CA VAL A 173 0.07 -0.64 -19.93
C VAL A 173 0.02 0.85 -19.64
N GLY A 174 -0.64 1.20 -18.54
CA GLY A 174 -0.78 2.60 -18.11
C GLY A 174 0.26 2.97 -17.06
N ASP A 175 0.73 4.22 -17.13
CA ASP A 175 1.49 4.80 -16.04
C ASP A 175 0.57 5.12 -14.86
N PRO A 176 1.08 5.09 -13.61
CA PRO A 176 0.34 5.57 -12.47
C PRO A 176 0.09 7.08 -12.61
N GLU A 177 -1.11 7.54 -12.23
CA GLU A 177 -1.42 8.98 -12.17
C GLU A 177 -0.55 9.71 -11.14
N ARG A 178 -0.19 8.99 -10.08
CA ARG A 178 0.64 9.53 -9.00
C ARG A 178 1.48 8.42 -8.39
N VAL A 179 2.72 8.77 -8.05
CA VAL A 179 3.63 7.95 -7.28
C VAL A 179 4.08 8.76 -6.06
N ASP A 180 3.77 8.23 -4.88
CA ASP A 180 4.24 8.78 -3.63
C ASP A 180 5.33 7.87 -3.08
N VAL A 181 6.37 8.47 -2.49
CA VAL A 181 7.38 7.75 -1.71
C VAL A 181 7.34 8.31 -0.29
N ASP A 182 7.04 7.43 0.63
CA ASP A 182 6.75 7.79 2.01
C ASP A 182 7.70 7.05 2.96
N ARG A 183 7.99 7.68 4.09
CA ARG A 183 8.60 7.00 5.24
C ARG A 183 7.52 6.27 6.02
N VAL A 184 7.78 5.04 6.43
CA VAL A 184 6.93 4.33 7.39
C VAL A 184 7.20 4.91 8.79
N LEU A 185 6.25 5.67 9.30
CA LEU A 185 6.35 6.28 10.63
C LEU A 185 6.08 5.24 11.73
N HIS A 186 5.13 4.37 11.51
CA HIS A 186 4.86 3.20 12.33
C HIS A 186 4.05 2.16 11.55
N ALA A 187 4.31 0.88 11.81
CA ALA A 187 3.55 -0.22 11.26
C ALA A 187 3.21 -1.24 12.35
N ARG A 188 2.01 -1.79 12.27
CA ARG A 188 1.56 -2.96 13.01
C ARG A 188 1.18 -4.02 11.97
N LEU A 189 2.09 -4.93 11.74
CA LEU A 189 1.90 -6.03 10.78
C LEU A 189 1.49 -7.27 11.54
N ALA A 190 0.47 -7.98 11.04
CA ALA A 190 0.10 -9.27 11.62
C ALA A 190 1.28 -10.23 11.48
N THR A 191 1.65 -10.87 12.58
CA THR A 191 2.66 -11.94 12.62
C THR A 191 2.05 -13.24 12.09
N GLY A 192 1.56 -13.22 10.84
CA GLY A 192 0.93 -14.37 10.20
C GLY A 192 1.62 -14.68 8.88
N ALA A 193 1.95 -15.95 8.67
CA ALA A 193 2.44 -16.43 7.39
C ALA A 193 1.41 -16.11 6.28
N PRO A 194 1.87 -15.69 5.09
CA PRO A 194 1.00 -15.58 3.94
C PRO A 194 0.42 -16.95 3.62
N SER A 195 -0.89 -17.04 3.54
CA SER A 195 -1.62 -18.21 3.03
C SER A 195 -1.53 -18.30 1.52
#